data_09c79f5a7da1560e63989489e5c843f7
#
_entry.id   09c79f5a7da1560e63989489e5c843f7
#
_cell.length_a   1.000
_cell.length_b   1.000
_cell.length_c   1.000
_cell.angle_alpha   90.00
_cell.angle_beta   90.00
_cell.angle_gamma   90.00
#
_symmetry.space_group_name_H-M   'P 1'
#
loop_
_entity.id
_entity.type
_entity.pdbx_description
1 polymer ?
#
loop_
_entity_poly.entity_id
_entity_poly.type
_entity_poly.pdbx_seq_one_letter_code
_entity_poly.pdbx_strand_id
1 'polypeptide(L)'
;MRAKILFDTLIEFKYKKNINQIIIAGPRIENIDKLGESIFGKNTKELTTVVSPVLNLTYSIRKVNDDYYFCQYCALSEDTYKKKIEDDSLIKCYGIDDYNDQYLKYLNTFVSRIGNNEQNIIFAPTSKKACEIACYLSEDKKENCVSNKLKELIKYYEDTINTNYAMCKSLEAGVAYHHGKLPMNVRRTLEKAISDKEINNVVCTTTLMQGMNMPAQNVIIRNPHLYVRKKKDSGELSSYEMANLRGRAGRLLKDFIGRTYVLDESSFENVEGYNQIDIFEDVTTTLPSGYGEKFMEHRDDITNTIQSMNFIDSTMIKYGYLVAYIRQSVLRYGINSQKHLKEVGIELTVEELDNTIKNLKNLNIPKDICYKNRYWDPFILNEIYINRNEFVNKLPIMPNKKGAKYRLEKLMK
;
A
#
# COMPACT_ATOMS: atom_id res chain seq x y z
N MET A 1 -0.17 -9.31 -1.74
CA MET A 1 0.95 -9.85 -0.95
C MET A 1 0.87 -9.52 0.55
N ARG A 2 0.68 -8.24 1.00
CA ARG A 2 0.63 -7.89 2.44
C ARG A 2 -0.52 -8.53 3.20
N ALA A 3 -1.73 -8.57 2.62
CA ALA A 3 -2.89 -9.22 3.25
C ALA A 3 -2.64 -10.72 3.51
N LYS A 4 -1.94 -11.40 2.59
CA LYS A 4 -1.55 -12.80 2.72
C LYS A 4 -0.55 -13.02 3.86
N ILE A 5 0.42 -12.11 4.01
CA ILE A 5 1.40 -12.15 5.11
C ILE A 5 0.68 -12.03 6.47
N LEU A 6 -0.30 -11.13 6.55
CA LEU A 6 -1.10 -10.98 7.78
C LEU A 6 -1.89 -12.25 8.07
N PHE A 7 -2.56 -12.80 7.07
CA PHE A 7 -3.33 -14.05 7.20
C PHE A 7 -2.45 -15.20 7.68
N ASP A 8 -1.29 -15.41 7.04
CA ASP A 8 -0.31 -16.43 7.47
C ASP A 8 0.15 -16.23 8.91
N THR A 9 0.38 -14.97 9.29
CA THR A 9 0.78 -14.63 10.65
C THR A 9 -0.31 -14.99 11.66
N LEU A 10 -1.58 -14.72 11.33
CA LEU A 10 -2.73 -15.06 12.17
C LEU A 10 -2.89 -16.58 12.29
N ILE A 11 -2.73 -17.33 11.21
CA ILE A 11 -2.75 -18.79 11.25
C ILE A 11 -1.60 -19.35 12.11
N GLU A 12 -0.38 -18.78 12.00
CA GLU A 12 0.73 -19.19 12.87
C GLU A 12 0.46 -18.90 14.35
N PHE A 13 -0.20 -17.79 14.68
CA PHE A 13 -0.58 -17.48 16.05
C PHE A 13 -1.55 -18.50 16.64
N LYS A 14 -2.47 -19.04 15.85
CA LYS A 14 -3.38 -20.11 16.28
C LYS A 14 -2.65 -21.33 16.84
N TYR A 15 -1.46 -21.64 16.32
CA TYR A 15 -0.66 -22.80 16.74
C TYR A 15 0.34 -22.49 17.84
N LYS A 16 0.54 -21.25 18.22
CA LYS A 16 1.39 -20.89 19.34
C LYS A 16 0.64 -21.14 20.66
N LYS A 17 1.21 -21.96 21.50
CA LYS A 17 0.74 -22.15 22.87
C LYS A 17 0.91 -20.82 23.64
N ASN A 18 -0.08 -20.46 24.48
CA ASN A 18 -0.09 -19.32 25.39
C ASN A 18 -0.56 -17.96 24.82
N ILE A 19 -1.39 -17.94 23.76
CA ILE A 19 -2.10 -16.73 23.37
C ILE A 19 -3.50 -16.77 24.02
N ASN A 20 -3.74 -15.87 24.96
CA ASN A 20 -5.02 -15.79 25.67
C ASN A 20 -6.05 -15.01 24.88
N GLN A 21 -5.63 -13.99 24.11
CA GLN A 21 -6.51 -13.13 23.35
C GLN A 21 -5.79 -12.55 22.13
N ILE A 22 -6.52 -12.41 21.02
CA ILE A 22 -6.07 -11.68 19.83
C ILE A 22 -7.12 -10.61 19.56
N ILE A 23 -6.67 -9.37 19.42
CA ILE A 23 -7.50 -8.23 19.03
C ILE A 23 -7.05 -7.79 17.64
N ILE A 24 -7.98 -7.82 16.69
CA ILE A 24 -7.76 -7.33 15.33
C ILE A 24 -8.55 -6.04 15.17
N ALA A 25 -7.87 -4.94 14.93
CA ALA A 25 -8.48 -3.66 14.64
C ALA A 25 -8.23 -3.26 13.18
N GLY A 26 -9.25 -2.82 12.50
CA GLY A 26 -9.18 -2.42 11.10
C GLY A 26 -10.38 -1.58 10.67
N PRO A 27 -10.45 -1.15 9.41
CA PRO A 27 -11.63 -0.52 8.87
C PRO A 27 -12.82 -1.48 8.90
N ARG A 28 -14.02 -0.96 8.83
CA ARG A 28 -15.25 -1.75 8.84
C ARG A 28 -15.26 -2.73 7.68
N ILE A 29 -15.49 -4.00 7.99
CA ILE A 29 -15.55 -5.12 7.04
C ILE A 29 -16.78 -5.94 7.37
N GLU A 30 -17.54 -6.34 6.35
CA GLU A 30 -18.69 -7.22 6.54
C GLU A 30 -18.24 -8.62 6.98
N ASN A 31 -19.00 -9.23 7.87
CA ASN A 31 -18.77 -10.60 8.34
C ASN A 31 -17.36 -10.83 8.90
N ILE A 32 -16.82 -9.87 9.64
CA ILE A 32 -15.49 -10.01 10.27
C ILE A 32 -15.47 -11.13 11.32
N ASP A 33 -16.61 -11.43 11.93
CA ASP A 33 -16.85 -12.57 12.80
C ASP A 33 -16.59 -13.89 12.07
N LYS A 34 -17.08 -14.05 10.83
CA LYS A 34 -16.83 -15.22 9.99
C LYS A 34 -15.35 -15.37 9.64
N LEU A 35 -14.63 -14.27 9.40
CA LEU A 35 -13.19 -14.31 9.21
C LEU A 35 -12.49 -14.79 10.48
N GLY A 36 -12.86 -14.25 11.62
CA GLY A 36 -12.32 -14.67 12.92
C GLY A 36 -12.63 -16.14 13.22
N GLU A 37 -13.85 -16.60 12.97
CA GLU A 37 -14.25 -17.99 13.13
C GLU A 37 -13.48 -18.92 12.18
N SER A 38 -13.23 -18.52 10.94
CA SER A 38 -12.46 -19.32 9.97
C SER A 38 -11.01 -19.49 10.39
N ILE A 39 -10.40 -18.48 11.02
CA ILE A 39 -9.00 -18.51 11.45
C ILE A 39 -8.84 -19.15 12.85
N PHE A 40 -9.65 -18.72 13.83
CA PHE A 40 -9.47 -19.05 15.23
C PHE A 40 -10.50 -20.04 15.78
N GLY A 41 -11.57 -20.31 15.04
CA GLY A 41 -12.68 -21.15 15.49
C GLY A 41 -13.76 -20.38 16.23
N LYS A 42 -14.63 -21.10 16.94
CA LYS A 42 -15.74 -20.52 17.72
C LYS A 42 -15.19 -19.64 18.85
N ASN A 43 -15.91 -18.59 19.23
CA ASN A 43 -15.64 -17.56 20.23
C ASN A 43 -15.01 -16.25 19.68
N THR A 44 -15.14 -16.00 18.41
CA THR A 44 -14.83 -14.67 17.85
C THR A 44 -16.01 -13.73 18.17
N LYS A 45 -15.67 -12.53 18.67
CA LYS A 45 -16.65 -11.47 18.90
C LYS A 45 -16.30 -10.30 18.00
N GLU A 46 -17.30 -9.82 17.29
CA GLU A 46 -17.22 -8.58 16.54
C GLU A 46 -17.64 -7.40 17.41
N LEU A 47 -16.88 -6.32 17.33
CA LEU A 47 -17.27 -5.02 17.86
C LEU A 47 -17.08 -4.00 16.74
N THR A 48 -18.19 -3.59 16.14
CA THR A 48 -18.18 -2.59 15.09
C THR A 48 -18.75 -1.28 15.62
N THR A 49 -18.06 -0.17 15.36
CA THR A 49 -18.56 1.18 15.64
C THR A 49 -18.72 1.93 14.34
N VAL A 50 -19.86 2.60 14.18
CA VAL A 50 -20.15 3.51 13.06
C VAL A 50 -19.71 4.93 13.34
N VAL A 51 -19.37 5.23 14.60
CA VAL A 51 -18.96 6.58 15.00
C VAL A 51 -17.45 6.70 14.89
N SER A 52 -16.99 7.55 13.97
CA SER A 52 -15.57 7.91 13.90
C SER A 52 -15.20 8.77 15.12
N PRO A 53 -14.07 8.49 15.79
CA PRO A 53 -13.61 9.33 16.90
C PRO A 53 -13.16 10.74 16.46
N VAL A 54 -13.04 10.98 15.17
CA VAL A 54 -12.75 12.28 14.55
C VAL A 54 -13.85 12.56 13.55
N LEU A 55 -14.42 13.76 13.59
CA LEU A 55 -15.43 14.17 12.63
C LEU A 55 -14.78 14.29 11.23
N ASN A 56 -15.19 13.46 10.30
CA ASN A 56 -14.74 13.50 8.91
C ASN A 56 -15.76 14.28 8.06
N LEU A 57 -15.31 15.43 7.54
CA LEU A 57 -16.05 16.21 6.56
C LEU A 57 -15.50 15.90 5.16
N THR A 58 -16.40 15.58 4.25
CA THR A 58 -16.04 15.39 2.84
C THR A 58 -16.54 16.59 2.05
N TYR A 59 -15.65 17.11 1.23
CA TYR A 59 -15.92 18.20 0.31
C TYR A 59 -15.74 17.71 -1.11
N SER A 60 -16.59 18.16 -2.02
CA SER A 60 -16.42 17.87 -3.44
C SER A 60 -16.64 19.10 -4.32
N ILE A 61 -16.09 19.07 -5.52
CA ILE A 61 -16.47 19.96 -6.60
C ILE A 61 -17.40 19.18 -7.52
N ARG A 62 -18.64 19.67 -7.64
CA ARG A 62 -19.73 19.03 -8.37
C ARG A 62 -20.26 19.95 -9.45
N LYS A 63 -20.47 19.40 -10.63
CA LYS A 63 -21.19 20.08 -11.72
C LYS A 63 -22.69 19.77 -11.63
N VAL A 64 -23.51 20.82 -11.66
CA VAL A 64 -24.98 20.69 -11.74
C VAL A 64 -25.43 21.59 -12.88
N ASN A 65 -25.90 21.00 -13.98
CA ASN A 65 -26.14 21.68 -15.24
C ASN A 65 -24.85 22.35 -15.75
N ASP A 66 -24.83 23.66 -15.91
CA ASP A 66 -23.68 24.44 -16.34
C ASP A 66 -22.93 25.13 -15.19
N ASP A 67 -23.41 24.98 -13.98
CA ASP A 67 -22.84 25.59 -12.78
C ASP A 67 -22.01 24.59 -11.96
N TYR A 68 -20.99 25.10 -11.31
CA TYR A 68 -20.12 24.33 -10.42
C TYR A 68 -20.35 24.75 -8.98
N TYR A 69 -20.35 23.74 -8.10
CA TYR A 69 -20.61 23.91 -6.68
C TYR A 69 -19.53 23.24 -5.84
N PHE A 70 -19.13 23.92 -4.78
CA PHE A 70 -18.40 23.33 -3.69
C PHE A 70 -19.40 22.76 -2.70
N CYS A 71 -19.41 21.45 -2.55
CA CYS A 71 -20.35 20.71 -1.72
C CYS A 71 -19.65 20.22 -0.46
N GLN A 72 -20.36 20.30 0.69
CA GLN A 72 -19.91 19.71 1.94
C GLN A 72 -20.88 18.60 2.34
N TYR A 73 -20.33 17.43 2.64
CA TYR A 73 -21.05 16.25 3.12
C TYR A 73 -20.64 15.96 4.56
N CYS A 74 -21.59 15.61 5.38
CA CYS A 74 -21.36 15.20 6.76
C CYS A 74 -22.12 13.90 7.04
N ALA A 75 -21.45 12.92 7.62
CA ALA A 75 -22.07 11.65 7.99
C ALA A 75 -23.20 11.78 9.05
N LEU A 76 -23.25 12.93 9.73
CA LEU A 76 -24.27 13.21 10.76
C LEU A 76 -25.50 13.94 10.22
N SER A 77 -25.54 14.31 8.93
CA SER A 77 -26.63 15.05 8.31
C SER A 77 -26.86 14.55 6.89
N GLU A 78 -28.12 14.34 6.55
CA GLU A 78 -28.54 14.03 5.17
C GLU A 78 -28.45 15.26 4.25
N ASP A 79 -28.38 16.46 4.83
CA ASP A 79 -28.31 17.70 4.08
C ASP A 79 -26.89 17.96 3.57
N THR A 80 -26.79 18.27 2.29
CA THR A 80 -25.55 18.70 1.66
C THR A 80 -25.52 20.21 1.55
N TYR A 81 -24.55 20.86 2.21
CA TYR A 81 -24.33 22.29 2.00
C TYR A 81 -23.65 22.52 0.64
N LYS A 82 -24.19 23.46 -0.15
CA LYS A 82 -23.70 23.79 -1.50
C LYS A 82 -23.41 25.28 -1.61
N LYS A 83 -22.24 25.62 -2.16
CA LYS A 83 -21.87 27.00 -2.50
C LYS A 83 -21.42 27.05 -3.95
N LYS A 84 -22.01 27.95 -4.76
CA LYS A 84 -21.61 28.16 -6.15
C LYS A 84 -20.17 28.64 -6.23
N ILE A 85 -19.41 28.08 -7.15
CA ILE A 85 -18.03 28.48 -7.43
C ILE A 85 -18.06 29.49 -8.59
N GLU A 86 -17.58 30.70 -8.32
CA GLU A 86 -17.49 31.77 -9.31
C GLU A 86 -16.09 31.87 -9.94
N ASP A 87 -15.10 31.18 -9.32
CA ASP A 87 -13.70 31.25 -9.73
C ASP A 87 -13.37 30.16 -10.76
N ASP A 88 -13.22 30.58 -12.00
CA ASP A 88 -12.87 29.70 -13.13
C ASP A 88 -11.63 28.86 -12.91
N SER A 89 -10.68 29.32 -12.09
CA SER A 89 -9.43 28.60 -11.86
C SER A 89 -9.63 27.24 -11.16
N LEU A 90 -10.74 27.10 -10.41
CA LEU A 90 -11.09 25.87 -9.69
C LEU A 90 -11.93 24.89 -10.50
N ILE A 91 -12.34 25.26 -11.70
CA ILE A 91 -13.26 24.46 -12.53
C ILE A 91 -12.70 24.07 -13.90
N LYS A 92 -11.62 24.72 -14.33
CA LYS A 92 -11.01 24.51 -15.66
C LYS A 92 -10.57 23.08 -15.96
N CYS A 93 -10.35 22.28 -14.91
CA CYS A 93 -9.89 20.90 -15.04
C CYS A 93 -10.94 19.86 -14.61
N TYR A 94 -12.18 20.29 -14.39
CA TYR A 94 -13.25 19.39 -14.05
C TYR A 94 -13.58 18.44 -15.21
N GLY A 95 -13.73 17.14 -14.93
CA GLY A 95 -14.02 16.13 -15.96
C GLY A 95 -12.85 15.77 -16.88
N ILE A 96 -11.66 16.28 -16.63
CA ILE A 96 -10.46 15.93 -17.41
C ILE A 96 -9.71 14.84 -16.65
N ASP A 97 -9.67 13.62 -17.18
CA ASP A 97 -8.98 12.47 -16.56
C ASP A 97 -7.46 12.56 -16.60
N ASP A 98 -6.91 13.51 -17.36
CA ASP A 98 -5.47 13.62 -17.54
C ASP A 98 -4.79 14.46 -16.43
N TYR A 99 -3.60 14.01 -16.01
CA TYR A 99 -2.72 14.73 -15.08
C TYR A 99 -1.75 15.63 -15.89
N ASN A 100 -2.32 16.58 -16.60
CA ASN A 100 -1.59 17.55 -17.43
C ASN A 100 -1.22 18.82 -16.63
N ASP A 101 -0.56 19.77 -17.30
CA ASP A 101 -0.12 21.03 -16.68
C ASP A 101 -1.28 21.89 -16.15
N GLN A 102 -2.46 21.84 -16.78
CA GLN A 102 -3.64 22.56 -16.30
C GLN A 102 -4.10 21.99 -14.95
N TYR A 103 -4.10 20.66 -14.83
CA TYR A 103 -4.42 20.01 -13.55
C TYR A 103 -3.40 20.36 -12.47
N LEU A 104 -2.12 20.37 -12.80
CA LEU A 104 -1.07 20.72 -11.84
C LEU A 104 -1.21 22.16 -11.34
N LYS A 105 -1.52 23.10 -12.21
CA LYS A 105 -1.83 24.49 -11.83
C LYS A 105 -3.04 24.58 -10.90
N TYR A 106 -4.12 23.87 -11.27
CA TYR A 106 -5.33 23.80 -10.47
C TYR A 106 -5.06 23.23 -9.08
N LEU A 107 -4.36 22.10 -8.99
CA LEU A 107 -3.99 21.47 -7.73
C LEU A 107 -3.13 22.39 -6.87
N ASN A 108 -2.14 23.05 -7.46
CA ASN A 108 -1.28 24.01 -6.75
C ASN A 108 -2.08 25.18 -6.18
N THR A 109 -2.99 25.75 -6.98
CA THR A 109 -3.92 26.79 -6.52
C THR A 109 -4.79 26.30 -5.38
N PHE A 110 -5.33 25.10 -5.46
CA PHE A 110 -6.18 24.51 -4.42
C PHE A 110 -5.39 24.29 -3.13
N VAL A 111 -4.21 23.67 -3.19
CA VAL A 111 -3.35 23.40 -2.03
C VAL A 111 -2.91 24.70 -1.35
N SER A 112 -2.62 25.75 -2.13
CA SER A 112 -2.25 27.06 -1.61
C SER A 112 -3.39 27.73 -0.85
N ARG A 113 -4.64 27.50 -1.24
CA ARG A 113 -5.84 28.06 -0.58
C ARG A 113 -6.22 27.35 0.72
N ILE A 114 -5.94 26.05 0.83
CA ILE A 114 -6.18 25.30 2.07
C ILE A 114 -5.32 25.85 3.21
N GLY A 115 -4.14 26.36 2.90
CA GLY A 115 -3.22 26.96 3.86
C GLY A 115 -1.95 26.14 4.09
N ASN A 116 -0.86 26.84 4.32
CA ASN A 116 0.47 26.24 4.44
C ASN A 116 0.75 25.59 5.82
N ASN A 117 -0.12 25.79 6.81
CA ASN A 117 0.09 25.28 8.17
C ASN A 117 -0.55 23.92 8.43
N GLU A 118 -1.30 23.40 7.48
CA GLU A 118 -2.00 22.12 7.60
C GLU A 118 -1.23 21.00 6.87
N GLN A 119 -1.31 19.80 7.41
CA GLN A 119 -0.74 18.63 6.74
C GLN A 119 -1.73 18.07 5.71
N ASN A 120 -1.26 17.98 4.47
CA ASN A 120 -2.03 17.52 3.33
C ASN A 120 -1.47 16.20 2.79
N ILE A 121 -2.34 15.22 2.60
CA ILE A 121 -2.08 14.02 1.82
C ILE A 121 -2.74 14.19 0.46
N ILE A 122 -1.97 14.11 -0.60
CA ILE A 122 -2.43 14.26 -1.98
C ILE A 122 -2.31 12.89 -2.66
N PHE A 123 -3.42 12.35 -3.10
CA PHE A 123 -3.42 11.06 -3.78
C PHE A 123 -2.92 11.18 -5.23
N ALA A 124 -2.05 10.26 -5.62
CA ALA A 124 -1.56 10.11 -6.98
C ALA A 124 -1.70 8.64 -7.45
N PRO A 125 -2.17 8.39 -8.69
CA PRO A 125 -2.47 7.03 -9.17
C PRO A 125 -1.22 6.17 -9.38
N THR A 126 -0.07 6.77 -9.67
CA THR A 126 1.18 6.05 -9.94
C THR A 126 2.37 6.69 -9.23
N SER A 127 3.43 5.89 -9.04
CA SER A 127 4.69 6.39 -8.47
C SER A 127 5.30 7.53 -9.31
N LYS A 128 5.17 7.46 -10.64
CA LYS A 128 5.66 8.50 -11.54
C LYS A 128 4.88 9.79 -11.34
N LYS A 129 3.54 9.72 -11.33
CA LYS A 129 2.69 10.89 -11.09
C LYS A 129 2.89 11.48 -9.69
N ALA A 130 3.16 10.65 -8.67
CA ALA A 130 3.48 11.16 -7.34
C ALA A 130 4.75 12.02 -7.34
N CYS A 131 5.79 11.60 -8.06
CA CYS A 131 7.01 12.39 -8.22
C CYS A 131 6.75 13.68 -9.01
N GLU A 132 6.07 13.60 -10.15
CA GLU A 132 5.75 14.73 -11.01
C GLU A 132 4.95 15.81 -10.27
N ILE A 133 3.89 15.42 -9.57
CA ILE A 133 3.06 16.32 -8.77
C ILE A 133 3.89 16.98 -7.66
N ALA A 134 4.71 16.21 -6.92
CA ALA A 134 5.52 16.77 -5.85
C ALA A 134 6.57 17.76 -6.37
N CYS A 135 7.22 17.45 -7.48
CA CYS A 135 8.16 18.37 -8.13
C CYS A 135 7.44 19.66 -8.54
N TYR A 136 6.29 19.57 -9.20
CA TYR A 136 5.53 20.73 -9.63
C TYR A 136 5.09 21.63 -8.45
N LEU A 137 4.55 21.00 -7.39
CA LEU A 137 4.15 21.74 -6.19
C LEU A 137 5.32 22.42 -5.46
N SER A 138 6.55 22.02 -5.75
CA SER A 138 7.77 22.59 -5.17
C SER A 138 8.34 23.75 -5.99
N GLU A 139 8.05 23.84 -7.30
CA GLU A 139 8.64 24.85 -8.19
C GLU A 139 8.20 26.29 -7.85
N ASP A 140 6.94 26.50 -7.48
CA ASP A 140 6.38 27.83 -7.20
C ASP A 140 6.58 28.29 -5.75
N LYS A 141 7.09 27.44 -4.86
CA LYS A 141 7.33 27.80 -3.47
C LYS A 141 8.72 28.39 -3.34
N LYS A 142 8.77 29.71 -3.09
CA LYS A 142 9.99 30.37 -2.62
C LYS A 142 10.51 29.61 -1.40
N GLU A 143 11.85 29.54 -1.26
CA GLU A 143 12.54 28.93 -0.13
C GLU A 143 11.85 29.27 1.18
N ASN A 144 10.97 28.39 1.63
CA ASN A 144 10.43 28.49 2.97
C ASN A 144 11.58 28.21 3.94
N CYS A 145 11.53 28.85 5.09
CA CYS A 145 12.52 28.64 6.14
C CYS A 145 12.50 27.15 6.55
N VAL A 146 13.30 26.35 5.87
CA VAL A 146 13.38 24.89 6.06
C VAL A 146 13.96 24.67 7.47
N SER A 147 13.28 23.83 8.26
CA SER A 147 13.76 23.51 9.61
C SER A 147 15.13 22.85 9.57
N ASN A 148 15.88 22.96 10.66
CA ASN A 148 17.19 22.32 10.74
C ASN A 148 17.12 20.79 10.58
N LYS A 149 16.08 20.17 11.10
CA LYS A 149 15.86 18.72 10.96
C LYS A 149 15.60 18.32 9.50
N LEU A 150 14.86 19.13 8.76
CA LEU A 150 14.60 18.86 7.35
C LEU A 150 15.86 19.07 6.50
N LYS A 151 16.70 20.06 6.84
CA LYS A 151 18.04 20.26 6.23
C LYS A 151 18.95 19.05 6.47
N GLU A 152 18.95 18.49 7.68
CA GLU A 152 19.71 17.27 8.00
C GLU A 152 19.21 16.06 7.19
N LEU A 153 17.88 15.93 7.02
CA LEU A 153 17.29 14.88 6.20
C LEU A 153 17.68 15.01 4.72
N ILE A 154 17.63 16.22 4.17
CA ILE A 154 18.05 16.52 2.80
C ILE A 154 19.51 16.12 2.62
N LYS A 155 20.38 16.59 3.50
CA LYS A 155 21.82 16.24 3.48
C LYS A 155 22.04 14.74 3.59
N TYR A 156 21.29 14.04 4.44
CA TYR A 156 21.35 12.59 4.53
C TYR A 156 21.00 11.90 3.18
N TYR A 157 20.00 12.41 2.46
CA TYR A 157 19.65 11.86 1.14
C TYR A 157 20.69 12.19 0.07
N GLU A 158 21.24 13.39 0.07
CA GLU A 158 22.34 13.78 -0.83
C GLU A 158 23.59 12.88 -0.63
N ASP A 159 23.95 12.64 0.61
CA ASP A 159 25.11 11.85 0.98
C ASP A 159 24.92 10.34 0.72
N THR A 160 23.70 9.81 0.91
CA THR A 160 23.44 8.36 0.84
C THR A 160 22.88 7.89 -0.49
N ILE A 161 22.23 8.77 -1.25
CA ILE A 161 21.59 8.43 -2.54
C ILE A 161 22.27 9.18 -3.68
N ASN A 162 22.00 10.48 -3.80
CA ASN A 162 22.54 11.32 -4.85
C ASN A 162 22.26 12.80 -4.53
N THR A 163 23.20 13.70 -4.83
CA THR A 163 23.02 15.15 -4.70
C THR A 163 21.92 15.72 -5.60
N ASN A 164 21.63 15.07 -6.73
CA ASN A 164 20.56 15.43 -7.66
C ASN A 164 19.26 14.63 -7.42
N TYR A 165 19.08 14.05 -6.24
CA TYR A 165 17.87 13.30 -5.94
C TYR A 165 16.65 14.23 -5.88
N ALA A 166 15.66 14.01 -6.74
CA ALA A 166 14.50 14.90 -6.90
C ALA A 166 13.75 15.15 -5.58
N MET A 167 13.79 14.20 -4.63
CA MET A 167 13.22 14.36 -3.30
C MET A 167 13.86 15.52 -2.53
N CYS A 168 15.17 15.76 -2.69
CA CYS A 168 15.86 16.82 -1.97
C CYS A 168 15.27 18.19 -2.34
N LYS A 169 15.10 18.47 -3.65
CA LYS A 169 14.49 19.71 -4.13
C LYS A 169 13.05 19.89 -3.64
N SER A 170 12.26 18.83 -3.66
CA SER A 170 10.87 18.94 -3.20
C SER A 170 10.77 19.15 -1.69
N LEU A 171 11.68 18.58 -0.90
CA LEU A 171 11.74 18.79 0.55
C LEU A 171 12.12 20.20 0.94
N GLU A 172 12.95 20.91 0.16
CA GLU A 172 13.26 22.33 0.36
C GLU A 172 12.00 23.21 0.34
N ALA A 173 10.97 22.79 -0.40
CA ALA A 173 9.67 23.44 -0.45
C ALA A 173 8.64 22.86 0.55
N GLY A 174 9.04 21.94 1.43
CA GLY A 174 8.14 21.26 2.38
C GLY A 174 7.17 20.28 1.70
N VAL A 175 7.52 19.78 0.51
CA VAL A 175 6.73 18.80 -0.26
C VAL A 175 7.50 17.49 -0.34
N ALA A 176 6.81 16.38 -0.13
CA ALA A 176 7.38 15.05 -0.29
C ALA A 176 6.52 14.17 -1.20
N TYR A 177 7.12 13.14 -1.78
CA TYR A 177 6.37 12.06 -2.42
C TYR A 177 6.65 10.72 -1.75
N HIS A 178 5.61 9.88 -1.66
CA HIS A 178 5.70 8.58 -1.02
C HIS A 178 5.08 7.47 -1.87
N HIS A 179 5.85 6.43 -2.16
CA HIS A 179 5.39 5.25 -2.90
C HIS A 179 6.21 4.00 -2.56
N GLY A 180 5.69 2.82 -2.90
CA GLY A 180 6.29 1.53 -2.55
C GLY A 180 7.65 1.22 -3.18
N LYS A 181 8.07 1.98 -4.20
CA LYS A 181 9.38 1.81 -4.86
C LYS A 181 10.50 2.58 -4.18
N LEU A 182 10.20 3.45 -3.20
CA LEU A 182 11.23 4.14 -2.43
C LEU A 182 12.04 3.12 -1.60
N PRO A 183 13.36 3.31 -1.45
CA PRO A 183 14.19 2.53 -0.55
C PRO A 183 13.63 2.54 0.89
N MET A 184 13.84 1.46 1.63
CA MET A 184 13.27 1.31 2.98
C MET A 184 13.77 2.41 3.94
N ASN A 185 15.06 2.75 3.86
CA ASN A 185 15.65 3.82 4.67
C ASN A 185 15.02 5.19 4.38
N VAL A 186 14.79 5.51 3.09
CA VAL A 186 14.11 6.75 2.69
C VAL A 186 12.69 6.77 3.22
N ARG A 187 11.93 5.68 3.06
CA ARG A 187 10.56 5.62 3.57
C ARG A 187 10.50 5.89 5.06
N ARG A 188 11.31 5.18 5.86
CA ARG A 188 11.30 5.31 7.33
C ARG A 188 11.68 6.70 7.81
N THR A 189 12.69 7.32 7.21
CA THR A 189 13.11 8.66 7.60
C THR A 189 12.12 9.72 7.17
N LEU A 190 11.51 9.56 5.97
CA LEU A 190 10.45 10.42 5.48
C LEU A 190 9.19 10.33 6.35
N GLU A 191 8.77 9.11 6.70
CA GLU A 191 7.64 8.83 7.57
C GLU A 191 7.80 9.50 8.94
N LYS A 192 9.01 9.46 9.49
CA LYS A 192 9.33 10.15 10.73
C LYS A 192 9.22 11.67 10.58
N ALA A 193 9.81 12.25 9.53
CA ALA A 193 9.74 13.69 9.28
C ALA A 193 8.30 14.20 9.10
N ILE A 194 7.44 13.41 8.43
CA ILE A 194 6.01 13.72 8.29
C ILE A 194 5.31 13.66 9.66
N SER A 195 5.58 12.63 10.45
CA SER A 195 5.01 12.50 11.80
C SER A 195 5.43 13.64 12.73
N ASP A 196 6.66 14.11 12.58
CA ASP A 196 7.22 15.24 13.35
C ASP A 196 6.73 16.60 12.83
N LYS A 197 5.85 16.64 11.79
CA LYS A 197 5.30 17.85 11.16
C LYS A 197 6.34 18.74 10.46
N GLU A 198 7.45 18.17 10.04
CA GLU A 198 8.48 18.89 9.27
C GLU A 198 8.09 19.03 7.78
N ILE A 199 7.10 18.25 7.33
CA ILE A 199 6.61 18.18 5.94
C ILE A 199 5.10 18.38 5.94
N ASN A 200 4.65 19.40 5.19
CA ASN A 200 3.23 19.77 5.15
C ASN A 200 2.46 19.10 4.00
N ASN A 201 3.09 18.88 2.86
CA ASN A 201 2.43 18.30 1.70
C ASN A 201 3.08 16.98 1.31
N VAL A 202 2.30 15.90 1.28
CA VAL A 202 2.76 14.56 0.93
C VAL A 202 1.95 14.03 -0.23
N VAL A 203 2.59 13.86 -1.38
CA VAL A 203 1.98 13.23 -2.55
C VAL A 203 2.22 11.73 -2.48
N CYS A 204 1.17 10.92 -2.45
CA CYS A 204 1.33 9.48 -2.23
C CYS A 204 0.45 8.62 -3.12
N THR A 205 0.89 7.38 -3.31
CA THR A 205 0.10 6.33 -3.93
C THR A 205 -0.63 5.50 -2.87
N THR A 206 -1.41 4.50 -3.31
CA THR A 206 -2.12 3.54 -2.44
C THR A 206 -1.23 2.87 -1.37
N THR A 207 0.10 2.93 -1.51
CA THR A 207 1.02 2.35 -0.51
C THR A 207 0.96 3.05 0.85
N LEU A 208 0.56 4.30 0.89
CA LEU A 208 0.35 5.04 2.14
C LEU A 208 -0.88 4.54 2.89
N MET A 209 -1.86 3.98 2.17
CA MET A 209 -3.08 3.43 2.76
C MET A 209 -2.82 2.14 3.53
N GLN A 210 -1.75 1.41 3.19
CA GLN A 210 -1.46 0.08 3.69
C GLN A 210 -0.36 0.08 4.76
N GLY A 211 -0.72 0.30 6.01
CA GLY A 211 0.13 -0.06 7.15
C GLY A 211 0.97 1.06 7.75
N MET A 212 0.77 2.32 7.38
CA MET A 212 1.42 3.44 8.02
C MET A 212 0.42 4.38 8.68
N ASN A 213 0.68 4.71 9.92
CA ASN A 213 -0.13 5.68 10.65
C ASN A 213 0.41 7.10 10.38
N MET A 214 0.09 7.65 9.20
CA MET A 214 0.37 9.05 8.87
C MET A 214 -0.95 9.79 8.66
N PRO A 215 -1.64 10.17 9.71
CA PRO A 215 -2.83 10.98 9.59
C PRO A 215 -2.45 12.41 9.22
N ALA A 216 -3.24 13.01 8.34
CA ALA A 216 -3.15 14.41 7.96
C ALA A 216 -4.47 15.11 8.26
N GLN A 217 -4.47 16.42 8.34
CA GLN A 217 -5.70 17.19 8.50
C GLN A 217 -6.56 17.11 7.24
N ASN A 218 -5.90 17.10 6.08
CA ASN A 218 -6.58 17.08 4.78
C ASN A 218 -6.10 15.92 3.91
N VAL A 219 -7.04 15.30 3.23
CA VAL A 219 -6.81 14.32 2.17
C VAL A 219 -7.40 14.88 0.88
N ILE A 220 -6.59 14.94 -0.16
CA ILE A 220 -6.98 15.51 -1.46
C ILE A 220 -6.96 14.41 -2.51
N ILE A 221 -8.09 14.18 -3.15
CA ILE A 221 -8.30 13.15 -4.16
C ILE A 221 -8.90 13.80 -5.39
N ARG A 222 -8.35 13.54 -6.57
CA ARG A 222 -8.96 13.99 -7.81
C ARG A 222 -9.95 12.98 -8.36
N ASN A 223 -9.47 11.78 -8.62
CA ASN A 223 -10.25 10.69 -9.17
C ASN A 223 -9.83 9.35 -8.55
N PRO A 224 -10.68 8.30 -8.61
CA PRO A 224 -10.38 6.99 -8.07
C PRO A 224 -9.57 6.12 -9.01
N HIS A 225 -9.28 6.56 -10.25
CA HIS A 225 -8.69 5.70 -11.27
C HIS A 225 -7.20 5.42 -11.00
N LEU A 226 -6.84 4.14 -11.08
CA LEU A 226 -5.48 3.64 -10.97
C LEU A 226 -4.96 3.21 -12.33
N TYR A 227 -3.82 3.75 -12.76
CA TYR A 227 -3.13 3.25 -13.95
C TYR A 227 -2.43 1.92 -13.68
N VAL A 228 -3.00 0.82 -14.14
CA VAL A 228 -2.39 -0.52 -14.06
C VAL A 228 -1.71 -0.85 -15.39
N ARG A 229 -0.37 -0.89 -15.40
CA ARG A 229 0.46 -1.09 -16.60
C ARG A 229 0.17 -2.35 -17.45
N LYS A 230 -0.55 -3.34 -16.93
CA LYS A 230 -0.77 -4.65 -17.58
C LYS A 230 -2.19 -4.88 -18.12
N LYS A 231 -3.12 -4.00 -17.82
CA LYS A 231 -4.47 -4.03 -18.40
C LYS A 231 -4.69 -2.69 -19.08
N LYS A 232 -5.27 -2.71 -20.28
CA LYS A 232 -5.72 -1.51 -20.98
C LYS A 232 -6.83 -0.76 -20.23
N ASP A 233 -7.38 -1.40 -19.20
CA ASP A 233 -8.42 -0.84 -18.35
C ASP A 233 -7.78 -0.19 -17.12
N SER A 234 -8.13 1.05 -16.85
CA SER A 234 -7.82 1.74 -15.60
C SER A 234 -8.51 1.00 -14.46
N GLY A 235 -7.74 0.49 -13.50
CA GLY A 235 -8.30 -0.06 -12.27
C GLY A 235 -8.79 1.07 -11.37
N GLU A 236 -9.91 0.88 -10.68
CA GLU A 236 -10.43 1.83 -9.70
C GLU A 236 -9.95 1.50 -8.30
N LEU A 237 -9.93 2.52 -7.44
CA LEU A 237 -9.80 2.32 -6.00
C LEU A 237 -11.02 1.56 -5.51
N SER A 238 -10.80 0.46 -4.81
CA SER A 238 -11.89 -0.24 -4.15
C SER A 238 -12.47 0.63 -3.03
N SER A 239 -13.73 0.39 -2.65
CA SER A 239 -14.38 1.05 -1.51
C SER A 239 -13.55 0.95 -0.23
N TYR A 240 -12.89 -0.19 -0.02
CA TYR A 240 -11.95 -0.39 1.08
C TYR A 240 -10.72 0.54 1.01
N GLU A 241 -10.15 0.76 -0.17
CA GLU A 241 -9.03 1.67 -0.37
C GLU A 241 -9.47 3.13 -0.17
N MET A 242 -10.67 3.49 -0.65
CA MET A 242 -11.26 4.81 -0.42
C MET A 242 -11.53 5.06 1.06
N ALA A 243 -12.13 4.12 1.77
CA ALA A 243 -12.36 4.22 3.22
C ALA A 243 -11.05 4.37 4.00
N ASN A 244 -10.00 3.62 3.62
CA ASN A 244 -8.68 3.76 4.21
C ASN A 244 -8.04 5.14 3.94
N LEU A 245 -8.25 5.70 2.74
CA LEU A 245 -7.73 7.01 2.38
C LEU A 245 -8.45 8.12 3.16
N ARG A 246 -9.78 8.07 3.23
CA ARG A 246 -10.59 8.98 4.05
C ARG A 246 -10.26 8.86 5.53
N GLY A 247 -10.03 7.67 6.02
CA GLY A 247 -9.63 7.41 7.41
C GLY A 247 -8.25 7.97 7.78
N ARG A 248 -7.52 8.57 6.83
CA ARG A 248 -6.28 9.32 7.11
C ARG A 248 -6.53 10.79 7.42
N ALA A 249 -7.74 11.30 7.15
CA ALA A 249 -8.11 12.65 7.49
C ALA A 249 -8.43 12.75 8.99
N GLY A 250 -7.69 13.63 9.69
CA GLY A 250 -7.84 13.87 11.12
C GLY A 250 -7.05 12.91 12.02
N ARG A 251 -6.67 13.40 13.19
CA ARG A 251 -5.91 12.65 14.21
C ARG A 251 -6.67 12.56 15.49
N LEU A 252 -6.87 11.35 15.98
CA LEU A 252 -7.41 11.15 17.31
C LEU A 252 -6.59 11.93 18.37
N LEU A 253 -7.27 12.68 19.22
CA LEU A 253 -6.71 13.52 20.29
C LEU A 253 -5.86 14.72 19.84
N LYS A 254 -5.74 14.97 18.53
CA LYS A 254 -4.99 16.13 18.00
C LYS A 254 -5.84 17.03 17.11
N ASP A 255 -6.64 16.43 16.25
CA ASP A 255 -7.51 17.14 15.32
C ASP A 255 -8.97 16.79 15.64
N PHE A 256 -9.84 17.79 15.74
CA PHE A 256 -11.28 17.57 15.93
C PHE A 256 -11.97 17.20 14.62
N ILE A 257 -11.45 17.70 13.51
CA ILE A 257 -12.04 17.56 12.18
C ILE A 257 -10.97 17.09 11.20
N GLY A 258 -11.25 16.00 10.49
CA GLY A 258 -10.55 15.57 9.29
C GLY A 258 -11.32 16.03 8.05
N ARG A 259 -10.61 16.43 6.99
CA ARG A 259 -11.22 16.89 5.75
C ARG A 259 -10.75 16.07 4.57
N THR A 260 -11.70 15.59 3.79
CA THR A 260 -11.41 14.93 2.50
C THR A 260 -11.95 15.80 1.37
N TYR A 261 -11.10 16.15 0.43
CA TYR A 261 -11.47 16.95 -0.73
C TYR A 261 -11.45 16.09 -1.99
N VAL A 262 -12.60 15.99 -2.66
CA VAL A 262 -12.77 15.33 -3.96
C VAL A 262 -12.83 16.41 -5.02
N LEU A 263 -11.77 16.55 -5.80
CA LEU A 263 -11.64 17.67 -6.73
C LEU A 263 -12.47 17.52 -8.00
N ASP A 264 -12.89 16.33 -8.35
CA ASP A 264 -13.73 16.03 -9.47
C ASP A 264 -14.70 14.90 -9.13
N GLU A 265 -15.91 15.28 -8.71
CA GLU A 265 -16.94 14.33 -8.33
C GLU A 265 -17.44 13.49 -9.51
N SER A 266 -17.39 14.02 -10.74
CA SER A 266 -17.80 13.29 -11.94
C SER A 266 -16.94 12.07 -12.24
N SER A 267 -15.70 12.08 -11.82
CA SER A 267 -14.81 10.92 -11.95
C SER A 267 -15.24 9.70 -11.14
N PHE A 268 -16.19 9.86 -10.21
CA PHE A 268 -16.75 8.80 -9.37
C PHE A 268 -18.14 8.34 -9.86
N GLU A 269 -18.75 9.05 -10.81
CA GLU A 269 -20.12 8.79 -11.29
C GLU A 269 -20.24 7.61 -12.27
N ASN A 270 -19.14 7.23 -12.91
CA ASN A 270 -19.13 6.25 -14.01
C ASN A 270 -18.94 4.81 -13.58
N VAL A 271 -19.05 4.51 -12.30
CA VAL A 271 -18.95 3.15 -11.77
C VAL A 271 -20.33 2.52 -11.80
N GLU A 272 -20.57 1.58 -12.70
CA GLU A 272 -21.80 0.78 -12.73
C GLU A 272 -22.05 0.14 -11.34
N GLY A 273 -23.12 0.55 -10.69
CA GLY A 273 -23.52 0.05 -9.37
C GLY A 273 -23.15 0.92 -8.17
N TYR A 274 -22.45 2.02 -8.34
CA TYR A 274 -22.21 2.99 -7.26
C TYR A 274 -23.15 4.19 -7.38
N ASN A 275 -24.03 4.35 -6.38
CA ASN A 275 -24.69 5.62 -6.15
C ASN A 275 -23.67 6.60 -5.56
N GLN A 276 -23.81 7.92 -5.83
CA GLN A 276 -22.96 8.97 -5.26
C GLN A 276 -22.83 8.89 -3.72
N ILE A 277 -23.85 8.38 -3.07
CA ILE A 277 -23.91 8.14 -1.63
C ILE A 277 -22.83 7.12 -1.20
N ASP A 278 -22.57 6.09 -2.00
CA ASP A 278 -21.63 5.00 -1.66
C ASP A 278 -20.16 5.45 -1.59
N ILE A 279 -19.80 6.54 -2.29
CA ILE A 279 -18.46 7.11 -2.24
C ILE A 279 -18.18 7.78 -0.89
N PHE A 280 -19.21 8.29 -0.27
CA PHE A 280 -19.15 9.04 0.98
C PHE A 280 -19.58 8.22 2.21
N GLU A 281 -20.16 7.05 2.00
CA GLU A 281 -20.48 6.09 3.06
C GLU A 281 -19.29 5.17 3.37
N ASP A 282 -19.23 4.71 4.61
CA ASP A 282 -18.30 3.66 5.02
C ASP A 282 -18.77 2.32 4.47
N VAL A 283 -18.40 2.03 3.22
CA VAL A 283 -18.77 0.78 2.57
C VAL A 283 -18.01 -0.38 3.19
N THR A 284 -18.78 -1.38 3.59
CA THR A 284 -18.23 -2.63 4.11
C THR A 284 -17.87 -3.56 2.95
N THR A 285 -16.64 -4.05 2.93
CA THR A 285 -16.19 -5.01 1.92
C THR A 285 -15.99 -6.39 2.52
N THR A 286 -16.39 -7.43 1.79
CA THR A 286 -16.03 -8.80 2.10
C THR A 286 -14.55 -9.03 1.79
N LEU A 287 -13.81 -9.60 2.73
CA LEU A 287 -12.44 -10.03 2.45
C LEU A 287 -12.49 -11.30 1.58
N PRO A 288 -11.81 -11.32 0.42
CA PRO A 288 -11.72 -12.55 -0.36
C PRO A 288 -10.97 -13.63 0.42
N SER A 289 -11.44 -14.87 0.33
CA SER A 289 -10.75 -16.01 0.90
C SER A 289 -9.33 -16.14 0.34
N GLY A 290 -8.36 -16.36 1.21
CA GLY A 290 -6.95 -16.11 0.95
C GLY A 290 -6.28 -16.86 -0.21
N TYR A 291 -6.04 -18.18 -0.04
CA TYR A 291 -5.23 -18.96 -0.98
C TYR A 291 -6.04 -19.97 -1.81
N GLY A 292 -7.18 -20.42 -1.28
CA GLY A 292 -7.96 -21.53 -1.83
C GLY A 292 -8.44 -21.29 -3.26
N GLU A 293 -9.06 -20.13 -3.54
CA GLU A 293 -9.54 -19.79 -4.87
C GLU A 293 -8.42 -19.82 -5.91
N LYS A 294 -7.30 -19.18 -5.62
CA LYS A 294 -6.14 -19.13 -6.52
C LYS A 294 -5.45 -20.48 -6.68
N PHE A 295 -5.48 -21.30 -5.64
CA PHE A 295 -4.98 -22.66 -5.72
C PHE A 295 -5.88 -23.51 -6.63
N MET A 296 -7.21 -23.42 -6.49
CA MET A 296 -8.15 -24.17 -7.31
C MET A 296 -8.14 -23.75 -8.78
N GLU A 297 -8.00 -22.44 -9.07
CA GLU A 297 -7.85 -21.93 -10.44
C GLU A 297 -6.66 -22.55 -11.20
N HIS A 298 -5.60 -22.92 -10.48
CA HIS A 298 -4.32 -23.33 -11.07
C HIS A 298 -3.74 -24.57 -10.40
N ARG A 299 -4.62 -25.45 -9.92
CA ARG A 299 -4.26 -26.59 -9.09
C ARG A 299 -3.20 -27.47 -9.76
N ASP A 300 -3.42 -27.87 -11.02
CA ASP A 300 -2.53 -28.81 -11.72
C ASP A 300 -1.13 -28.21 -11.91
N ASP A 301 -1.04 -26.94 -12.30
CA ASP A 301 0.24 -26.26 -12.48
C ASP A 301 1.01 -26.14 -11.15
N ILE A 302 0.29 -25.80 -10.08
CA ILE A 302 0.90 -25.64 -8.75
C ILE A 302 1.35 -27.01 -8.22
N THR A 303 0.51 -28.04 -8.31
CA THR A 303 0.82 -29.38 -7.80
C THR A 303 1.97 -30.03 -8.57
N ASN A 304 2.02 -29.89 -9.89
CA ASN A 304 3.16 -30.32 -10.70
C ASN A 304 4.45 -29.60 -10.29
N THR A 305 4.36 -28.28 -10.03
CA THR A 305 5.54 -27.50 -9.65
C THR A 305 6.06 -27.85 -8.27
N ILE A 306 5.20 -28.03 -7.25
CA ILE A 306 5.65 -28.37 -5.90
C ILE A 306 6.30 -29.74 -5.82
N GLN A 307 5.89 -30.67 -6.68
CA GLN A 307 6.46 -32.02 -6.82
C GLN A 307 7.74 -32.05 -7.65
N SER A 308 8.15 -30.97 -8.29
CA SER A 308 9.41 -30.86 -9.02
C SER A 308 10.51 -30.25 -8.14
N MET A 309 11.78 -30.48 -8.51
CA MET A 309 12.92 -29.77 -7.91
C MET A 309 13.21 -28.46 -8.63
N ASN A 310 12.49 -28.15 -9.70
CA ASN A 310 12.76 -27.00 -10.54
C ASN A 310 12.28 -25.71 -9.87
N PHE A 311 12.98 -24.61 -10.21
CA PHE A 311 12.52 -23.27 -9.90
C PHE A 311 11.23 -22.97 -10.63
N ILE A 312 10.52 -21.98 -10.12
CA ILE A 312 9.36 -21.43 -10.80
C ILE A 312 9.86 -20.78 -12.08
N ASP A 313 9.48 -21.31 -13.21
CA ASP A 313 9.68 -20.68 -14.51
C ASP A 313 9.04 -19.27 -14.50
N SER A 314 9.59 -18.37 -15.29
CA SER A 314 9.08 -17.01 -15.48
C SER A 314 7.58 -16.95 -15.85
N THR A 315 7.06 -18.00 -16.48
CA THR A 315 5.65 -18.19 -16.79
C THR A 315 4.77 -18.41 -15.55
N MET A 316 5.34 -18.97 -14.49
CA MET A 316 4.69 -19.31 -13.22
C MET A 316 4.76 -18.22 -12.15
N ILE A 317 5.30 -17.04 -12.46
CA ILE A 317 5.43 -15.91 -11.51
C ILE A 317 4.09 -15.56 -10.84
N LYS A 318 2.95 -15.79 -11.53
CA LYS A 318 1.62 -15.53 -10.96
C LYS A 318 1.30 -16.38 -9.73
N TYR A 319 1.84 -17.60 -9.65
CA TYR A 319 1.55 -18.58 -8.57
C TYR A 319 2.77 -18.86 -7.70
N GLY A 320 3.90 -18.26 -8.00
CA GLY A 320 5.15 -18.49 -7.31
C GLY A 320 5.06 -18.34 -5.79
N TYR A 321 4.22 -17.43 -5.33
CA TYR A 321 3.99 -17.26 -3.91
C TYR A 321 3.22 -18.43 -3.27
N LEU A 322 2.31 -19.10 -4.01
CA LEU A 322 1.60 -20.30 -3.52
C LEU A 322 2.55 -21.50 -3.44
N VAL A 323 3.35 -21.70 -4.48
CA VAL A 323 4.38 -22.75 -4.48
C VAL A 323 5.35 -22.57 -3.32
N ALA A 324 5.86 -21.34 -3.13
CA ALA A 324 6.74 -21.03 -2.00
C ALA A 324 6.06 -21.27 -0.65
N TYR A 325 4.81 -20.85 -0.51
CA TYR A 325 4.03 -21.07 0.71
C TYR A 325 3.83 -22.55 1.04
N ILE A 326 3.43 -23.35 0.05
CA ILE A 326 3.22 -24.79 0.22
C ILE A 326 4.54 -25.48 0.59
N ARG A 327 5.62 -25.24 -0.17
CA ARG A 327 6.94 -25.82 0.08
C ARG A 327 7.49 -25.43 1.45
N GLN A 328 7.36 -24.18 1.86
CA GLN A 328 7.77 -23.70 3.20
C GLN A 328 6.94 -24.35 4.32
N SER A 329 5.63 -24.50 4.10
CA SER A 329 4.76 -25.18 5.06
C SER A 329 5.12 -26.65 5.21
N VAL A 330 5.37 -27.34 4.09
CA VAL A 330 5.79 -28.74 4.08
C VAL A 330 7.19 -28.91 4.73
N LEU A 331 8.12 -28.01 4.43
CA LEU A 331 9.46 -28.05 5.03
C LEU A 331 9.41 -27.89 6.55
N ARG A 332 8.50 -27.04 7.05
CA ARG A 332 8.37 -26.71 8.47
C ARG A 332 7.61 -27.76 9.27
N TYR A 333 6.51 -28.26 8.73
CA TYR A 333 5.56 -29.11 9.45
C TYR A 333 5.53 -30.57 8.97
N GLY A 334 6.22 -30.91 7.88
CA GLY A 334 6.23 -32.25 7.30
C GLY A 334 4.80 -32.71 6.97
N ILE A 335 4.46 -33.93 7.39
CA ILE A 335 3.12 -34.53 7.18
C ILE A 335 2.01 -33.68 7.85
N ASN A 336 2.29 -33.01 8.96
CA ASN A 336 1.32 -32.16 9.64
C ASN A 336 0.97 -30.90 8.85
N SER A 337 1.72 -30.58 7.78
CA SER A 337 1.43 -29.44 6.91
C SER A 337 0.07 -29.54 6.23
N GLN A 338 -0.45 -30.76 6.01
CA GLN A 338 -1.76 -30.97 5.42
C GLN A 338 -2.88 -30.28 6.19
N LYS A 339 -2.81 -30.32 7.54
CA LYS A 339 -3.78 -29.63 8.39
C LYS A 339 -3.69 -28.12 8.23
N HIS A 340 -2.48 -27.55 8.18
CA HIS A 340 -2.26 -26.13 7.97
C HIS A 340 -2.72 -25.64 6.60
N LEU A 341 -2.40 -26.43 5.56
CA LEU A 341 -2.76 -26.09 4.17
C LEU A 341 -4.28 -26.13 3.97
N LYS A 342 -4.96 -27.10 4.59
CA LYS A 342 -6.43 -27.22 4.54
C LYS A 342 -7.14 -26.00 5.15
N GLU A 343 -6.60 -25.41 6.22
CA GLU A 343 -7.16 -24.21 6.86
C GLU A 343 -7.14 -22.97 5.94
N VAL A 344 -6.20 -22.94 4.99
CA VAL A 344 -6.12 -21.85 3.99
C VAL A 344 -6.76 -22.24 2.65
N GLY A 345 -7.51 -23.36 2.61
CA GLY A 345 -8.21 -23.82 1.42
C GLY A 345 -7.32 -24.56 0.39
N ILE A 346 -6.14 -25.04 0.81
CA ILE A 346 -5.23 -25.82 -0.04
C ILE A 346 -5.30 -27.27 0.40
N GLU A 347 -5.80 -28.14 -0.47
CA GLU A 347 -5.87 -29.59 -0.24
C GLU A 347 -4.91 -30.30 -1.19
N LEU A 348 -3.91 -30.97 -0.61
CA LEU A 348 -2.99 -31.84 -1.32
C LEU A 348 -3.38 -33.30 -1.09
N THR A 349 -3.17 -34.13 -2.09
CA THR A 349 -3.25 -35.59 -1.91
C THR A 349 -2.06 -36.09 -1.08
N VAL A 350 -2.18 -37.30 -0.55
CA VAL A 350 -1.09 -37.93 0.22
C VAL A 350 0.15 -38.08 -0.66
N GLU A 351 -0.03 -38.45 -1.90
CA GLU A 351 1.04 -38.63 -2.86
C GLU A 351 1.75 -37.31 -3.20
N GLU A 352 1.00 -36.23 -3.47
CA GLU A 352 1.54 -34.90 -3.72
C GLU A 352 2.36 -34.39 -2.53
N LEU A 353 1.86 -34.64 -1.30
CA LEU A 353 2.55 -34.25 -0.08
C LEU A 353 3.84 -35.05 0.11
N ASP A 354 3.80 -36.38 -0.04
CA ASP A 354 4.97 -37.25 0.13
C ASP A 354 6.06 -36.94 -0.90
N ASN A 355 5.69 -36.71 -2.17
CA ASN A 355 6.61 -36.33 -3.22
C ASN A 355 7.28 -34.97 -2.89
N THR A 356 6.49 -34.02 -2.39
CA THR A 356 7.02 -32.72 -1.98
C THR A 356 7.99 -32.86 -0.80
N ILE A 357 7.66 -33.66 0.21
CA ILE A 357 8.54 -33.93 1.35
C ILE A 357 9.85 -34.57 0.90
N LYS A 358 9.76 -35.57 -0.01
CA LYS A 358 10.92 -36.29 -0.56
C LYS A 358 11.89 -35.31 -1.28
N ASN A 359 11.36 -34.42 -2.09
CA ASN A 359 12.16 -33.46 -2.83
C ASN A 359 12.81 -32.41 -1.90
N LEU A 360 12.09 -31.95 -0.88
CA LEU A 360 12.62 -31.00 0.10
C LEU A 360 13.71 -31.58 1.01
N LYS A 361 13.83 -32.92 1.12
CA LYS A 361 14.94 -33.57 1.84
C LYS A 361 16.28 -33.43 1.12
N ASN A 362 16.29 -33.16 -0.18
CA ASN A 362 17.48 -33.00 -1.00
C ASN A 362 18.10 -31.60 -0.94
N LEU A 363 17.55 -30.69 -0.12
CA LEU A 363 18.09 -29.35 0.05
C LEU A 363 19.40 -29.36 0.85
N ASN A 364 20.42 -28.68 0.34
CA ASN A 364 21.70 -28.50 1.01
C ASN A 364 21.69 -27.32 2.00
N ILE A 365 20.76 -26.40 1.84
CA ILE A 365 20.62 -25.22 2.71
C ILE A 365 20.13 -25.64 4.11
N PRO A 366 20.69 -25.08 5.21
CA PRO A 366 20.15 -25.27 6.55
C PRO A 366 18.68 -24.82 6.66
N LYS A 367 17.86 -25.65 7.28
CA LYS A 367 16.41 -25.38 7.42
C LYS A 367 16.10 -24.09 8.16
N ASP A 368 16.92 -23.69 9.12
CA ASP A 368 16.74 -22.44 9.87
C ASP A 368 16.85 -21.19 8.98
N ILE A 369 17.66 -21.24 7.92
CA ILE A 369 17.74 -20.17 6.93
C ILE A 369 16.43 -20.10 6.13
N CYS A 370 15.88 -21.25 5.72
CA CYS A 370 14.58 -21.28 5.05
C CYS A 370 13.47 -20.75 5.96
N TYR A 371 13.47 -21.11 7.24
CA TYR A 371 12.46 -20.65 8.20
C TYR A 371 12.50 -19.13 8.44
N LYS A 372 13.69 -18.53 8.45
CA LYS A 372 13.86 -17.06 8.53
C LYS A 372 13.41 -16.34 7.26
N ASN A 373 13.48 -17.04 6.11
CA ASN A 373 13.14 -16.50 4.79
C ASN A 373 11.85 -17.14 4.22
N ARG A 374 10.83 -17.31 5.05
CA ARG A 374 9.60 -18.06 4.80
C ARG A 374 8.77 -17.65 3.57
N TYR A 375 9.05 -16.49 2.97
CA TYR A 375 8.36 -16.01 1.76
C TYR A 375 9.10 -16.33 0.47
N TRP A 376 10.26 -16.97 0.58
CA TRP A 376 11.05 -17.41 -0.56
C TRP A 376 10.90 -18.90 -0.77
N ASP A 377 10.90 -19.32 -2.04
CA ASP A 377 10.92 -20.75 -2.37
C ASP A 377 12.19 -21.40 -1.81
N PRO A 378 12.09 -22.52 -1.07
CA PRO A 378 13.26 -23.22 -0.53
C PRO A 378 14.29 -23.63 -1.59
N PHE A 379 13.87 -23.94 -2.83
CA PHE A 379 14.81 -24.29 -3.91
C PHE A 379 15.57 -23.08 -4.42
N ILE A 380 14.94 -21.90 -4.49
CA ILE A 380 15.65 -20.65 -4.82
C ILE A 380 16.69 -20.34 -3.73
N LEU A 381 16.32 -20.47 -2.46
CA LEU A 381 17.24 -20.26 -1.35
C LEU A 381 18.40 -21.25 -1.39
N ASN A 382 18.13 -22.51 -1.74
CA ASN A 382 19.13 -23.55 -1.89
C ASN A 382 20.13 -23.25 -3.01
N GLU A 383 19.66 -22.76 -4.14
CA GLU A 383 20.52 -22.37 -5.26
C GLU A 383 21.43 -21.19 -4.87
N ILE A 384 20.89 -20.18 -4.21
CA ILE A 384 21.66 -19.07 -3.67
C ILE A 384 22.72 -19.60 -2.67
N TYR A 385 22.35 -20.57 -1.83
CA TYR A 385 23.25 -21.14 -0.84
C TYR A 385 24.36 -21.96 -1.47
N ILE A 386 24.08 -22.77 -2.48
CA ILE A 386 25.08 -23.56 -3.21
C ILE A 386 26.08 -22.63 -3.88
N ASN A 387 25.59 -21.60 -4.57
CA ASN A 387 26.41 -20.65 -5.33
C ASN A 387 26.90 -19.45 -4.49
N ARG A 388 26.78 -19.51 -3.15
CA ARG A 388 27.08 -18.38 -2.25
C ARG A 388 28.46 -17.77 -2.43
N ASN A 389 29.45 -18.57 -2.75
CA ASN A 389 30.83 -18.08 -2.93
C ASN A 389 30.96 -17.18 -4.16
N GLU A 390 30.19 -17.44 -5.22
CA GLU A 390 30.14 -16.56 -6.39
C GLU A 390 29.41 -15.25 -6.04
N PHE A 391 28.32 -15.33 -5.26
CA PHE A 391 27.55 -14.17 -4.85
C PHE A 391 28.34 -13.27 -3.88
N VAL A 392 29.09 -13.84 -2.93
CA VAL A 392 29.88 -13.06 -1.96
C VAL A 392 30.86 -12.14 -2.68
N ASN A 393 31.47 -12.60 -3.76
CA ASN A 393 32.40 -11.80 -4.55
C ASN A 393 31.70 -10.73 -5.41
N LYS A 394 30.40 -10.88 -5.68
CA LYS A 394 29.57 -9.96 -6.46
C LYS A 394 28.72 -9.03 -5.59
N LEU A 395 28.57 -9.34 -4.28
CA LEU A 395 27.78 -8.48 -3.38
C LEU A 395 28.47 -7.14 -3.17
N PRO A 396 27.70 -6.05 -3.20
CA PRO A 396 28.26 -4.73 -2.95
C PRO A 396 28.69 -4.59 -1.49
N ILE A 397 29.90 -4.07 -1.29
CA ILE A 397 30.40 -3.67 0.03
C ILE A 397 29.49 -2.58 0.62
N MET A 398 29.37 -2.54 1.94
CA MET A 398 28.59 -1.56 2.68
C MET A 398 28.76 -0.12 2.17
N PRO A 399 27.72 0.70 2.17
CA PRO A 399 27.72 2.00 1.51
C PRO A 399 28.61 3.02 2.25
N ASN A 400 29.81 3.16 1.79
CA ASN A 400 30.61 4.37 1.94
C ASN A 400 30.87 4.94 0.55
N LYS A 401 31.42 6.17 0.44
CA LYS A 401 31.68 6.82 -0.87
C LYS A 401 32.52 5.95 -1.79
N LYS A 402 33.51 5.20 -1.26
CA LYS A 402 34.33 4.25 -2.01
C LYS A 402 33.54 3.00 -2.43
N GLY A 403 32.67 2.50 -1.55
CA GLY A 403 31.81 1.35 -1.83
C GLY A 403 30.75 1.61 -2.89
N ALA A 404 30.22 2.82 -2.99
CA ALA A 404 29.27 3.20 -4.03
C ALA A 404 29.90 3.20 -5.43
N LYS A 405 31.11 3.75 -5.56
CA LYS A 405 31.89 3.74 -6.81
C LYS A 405 32.21 2.30 -7.23
N TYR A 406 32.72 1.49 -6.33
CA TYR A 406 33.02 0.08 -6.56
C TYR A 406 31.80 -0.74 -6.99
N ARG A 407 30.61 -0.45 -6.43
CA ARG A 407 29.34 -1.05 -6.83
C ARG A 407 28.96 -0.73 -8.26
N LEU A 408 29.07 0.55 -8.62
CA LEU A 408 28.77 1.02 -9.96
C LEU A 408 29.67 0.35 -10.98
N GLU A 409 30.96 0.31 -10.72
CA GLU A 409 31.96 -0.32 -11.57
C GLU A 409 31.74 -1.85 -11.72
N LYS A 410 31.24 -2.52 -10.67
CA LYS A 410 30.89 -3.96 -10.76
C LYS A 410 29.58 -4.23 -11.47
N LEU A 411 28.61 -3.30 -11.39
CA LEU A 411 27.33 -3.42 -12.10
C LEU A 411 27.45 -3.11 -13.60
N MET A 412 28.52 -2.38 -13.99
CA MET A 412 28.78 -2.02 -15.39
C MET A 412 29.66 -3.04 -16.11
N LYS A 413 30.27 -4.00 -15.42
CA LYS A 413 30.98 -5.16 -15.95
C LYS A 413 30.09 -6.39 -15.97
#